data_52ede1b064a236b7a9ec58788b4a0767
#
_entry.id   52ede1b064a236b7a9ec58788b4a0767
#
_cell.length_a   1.000
_cell.length_b   1.000
_cell.length_c   1.000
_cell.angle_alpha   90.00
_cell.angle_beta   90.00
_cell.angle_gamma   90.00
#
_symmetry.space_group_name_H-M   'P 1'
#
loop_
_entity.id
_entity.type
_entity.pdbx_description
1 polymer ?
#
loop_
_entity_poly.entity_id
_entity_poly.type
_entity_poly.pdbx_seq_one_letter_code
_entity_poly.pdbx_strand_id
1 'polypeptide(L)'
;MSKVAVIGAGIIGVCTAHFLRKNGHQVTLYDQNEPGTQTSFGNAGLFASHECVTANSPHLWKNLPNMLFNKNGPLVIDWFYVFTHLPWAIRFLRNCTSARAEHIAKSLSAFSCQAGLAYEEIFDDVDVLNNIVHKEPIFLYESKKLFEQNQYAFNLRKKYDVQFVVINKEEIAKIEPSLEPIYYNGVVLKGESFTNSPLEITQKIFNNFIKNDGHFIKIKIKSIVQKDNSLFLKYEEKEQQFDKIVVAAGVWSNMLARTIGDNFPLDTERGYHIVFENNNNLLTHPVGWAKTGFYMTPMKDGIRVAGTVEIAGLKKPMNKNMLSMIEKTARKILPQLGKVKSEWMGFRPTLPDSLPVIGESKKCKNVYYAFGHQHLGLSLAAITGKVIQSLIEKKNTNINIDALNPYRF
;
A
#
# COMPACT_ATOMS: atom_id res chain seq x y z
N MET A 1 -20.46 21.65 8.32
CA MET A 1 -20.58 20.36 9.04
C MET A 1 -21.46 19.45 8.19
N SER A 2 -21.04 18.21 7.92
CA SER A 2 -21.77 17.24 7.09
C SER A 2 -21.79 15.89 7.80
N LYS A 3 -22.81 15.08 7.52
CA LYS A 3 -22.87 13.66 7.93
C LYS A 3 -22.20 12.82 6.86
N VAL A 4 -21.04 12.24 7.19
CA VAL A 4 -20.17 11.54 6.25
C VAL A 4 -20.07 10.06 6.59
N ALA A 5 -20.28 9.19 5.61
CA ALA A 5 -19.95 7.77 5.72
C ALA A 5 -18.58 7.49 5.10
N VAL A 6 -17.73 6.72 5.78
CA VAL A 6 -16.50 6.19 5.24
C VAL A 6 -16.63 4.66 5.18
N ILE A 7 -16.45 4.05 4.01
CA ILE A 7 -16.59 2.61 3.80
C ILE A 7 -15.21 1.99 3.64
N GLY A 8 -14.82 1.13 4.59
CA GLY A 8 -13.52 0.49 4.70
C GLY A 8 -12.72 1.04 5.88
N ALA A 9 -12.42 0.19 6.87
CA ALA A 9 -11.63 0.51 8.06
C ALA A 9 -10.17 0.02 7.95
N GLY A 10 -9.62 -0.05 6.74
CA GLY A 10 -8.18 -0.11 6.51
C GLY A 10 -7.52 1.23 6.85
N ILE A 11 -6.18 1.29 6.80
CA ILE A 11 -5.42 2.50 7.17
C ILE A 11 -5.90 3.75 6.41
N ILE A 12 -6.26 3.61 5.11
CA ILE A 12 -6.75 4.73 4.28
C ILE A 12 -8.07 5.28 4.84
N GLY A 13 -9.03 4.40 5.11
CA GLY A 13 -10.34 4.82 5.64
C GLY A 13 -10.25 5.37 7.06
N VAL A 14 -9.39 4.79 7.90
CA VAL A 14 -9.17 5.24 9.28
C VAL A 14 -8.52 6.64 9.29
N CYS A 15 -7.47 6.89 8.50
CA CYS A 15 -6.89 8.23 8.37
C CYS A 15 -7.89 9.24 7.80
N THR A 16 -8.69 8.84 6.80
CA THR A 16 -9.73 9.70 6.23
C THR A 16 -10.79 10.06 7.27
N ALA A 17 -11.27 9.08 8.05
CA ALA A 17 -12.24 9.30 9.11
C ALA A 17 -11.69 10.22 10.21
N HIS A 18 -10.41 10.04 10.58
CA HIS A 18 -9.71 10.90 11.54
C HIS A 18 -9.70 12.37 11.08
N PHE A 19 -9.20 12.66 9.86
CA PHE A 19 -9.16 14.04 9.35
C PHE A 19 -10.55 14.67 9.23
N LEU A 20 -11.54 13.93 8.75
CA LEU A 20 -12.91 14.43 8.65
C LEU A 20 -13.50 14.74 10.03
N ARG A 21 -13.26 13.88 11.03
CA ARG A 21 -13.75 14.10 12.39
C ARG A 21 -13.06 15.29 13.05
N LYS A 22 -11.71 15.38 12.93
CA LYS A 22 -10.91 16.53 13.42
C LYS A 22 -11.42 17.87 12.87
N ASN A 23 -11.97 17.87 11.65
CA ASN A 23 -12.53 19.07 11.00
C ASN A 23 -14.06 19.22 11.22
N GLY A 24 -14.64 18.57 12.23
CA GLY A 24 -15.98 18.84 12.73
C GLY A 24 -17.10 18.13 11.97
N HIS A 25 -16.82 17.18 11.06
CA HIS A 25 -17.85 16.38 10.42
C HIS A 25 -18.39 15.30 11.36
N GLN A 26 -19.66 14.91 11.20
CA GLN A 26 -20.22 13.71 11.82
C GLN A 26 -19.84 12.50 10.99
N VAL A 27 -18.93 11.66 11.47
CA VAL A 27 -18.35 10.57 10.68
C VAL A 27 -18.74 9.21 11.24
N THR A 28 -19.28 8.35 10.34
CA THR A 28 -19.51 6.93 10.62
C THR A 28 -18.62 6.10 9.69
N LEU A 29 -17.73 5.29 10.29
CA LEU A 29 -16.84 4.36 9.60
C LEU A 29 -17.49 2.97 9.54
N TYR A 30 -17.48 2.33 8.38
CA TYR A 30 -18.07 1.01 8.13
C TYR A 30 -17.04 0.00 7.66
N ASP A 31 -17.00 -1.18 8.23
CA ASP A 31 -16.27 -2.34 7.71
C ASP A 31 -16.94 -3.63 8.19
N GLN A 32 -16.79 -4.71 7.44
CA GLN A 32 -17.25 -6.03 7.87
C GLN A 32 -16.29 -6.71 8.86
N ASN A 33 -15.06 -6.23 8.96
CA ASN A 33 -13.99 -6.74 9.81
C ASN A 33 -13.57 -5.69 10.86
N GLU A 34 -12.74 -6.11 11.81
CA GLU A 34 -12.09 -5.18 12.74
C GLU A 34 -11.13 -4.24 12.01
N PRO A 35 -10.97 -2.99 12.48
CA PRO A 35 -10.11 -1.99 11.84
C PRO A 35 -8.67 -2.47 11.69
N GLY A 36 -8.11 -2.28 10.50
CA GLY A 36 -6.72 -2.58 10.18
C GLY A 36 -6.38 -4.06 9.95
N THR A 37 -7.30 -5.00 10.15
CA THR A 37 -7.01 -6.45 10.17
C THR A 37 -6.87 -7.12 8.80
N GLN A 38 -7.15 -6.40 7.72
CA GLN A 38 -7.04 -6.92 6.36
C GLN A 38 -5.69 -6.52 5.70
N THR A 39 -5.68 -6.02 4.49
CA THR A 39 -4.45 -5.68 3.75
C THR A 39 -3.53 -4.72 4.51
N SER A 40 -4.07 -3.84 5.34
CA SER A 40 -3.29 -2.92 6.19
C SER A 40 -2.46 -3.63 7.27
N PHE A 41 -2.84 -4.83 7.71
CA PHE A 41 -2.10 -5.64 8.65
C PHE A 41 -0.79 -6.17 8.08
N GLY A 42 -0.82 -6.66 6.83
CA GLY A 42 0.20 -7.55 6.29
C GLY A 42 1.34 -6.88 5.53
N ASN A 43 1.47 -5.56 5.61
CA ASN A 43 2.55 -4.84 4.90
C ASN A 43 3.91 -4.94 5.61
N ALA A 44 4.97 -4.46 4.94
CA ALA A 44 6.34 -4.47 5.45
C ALA A 44 6.65 -3.37 6.48
N GLY A 45 5.69 -2.53 6.83
CA GLY A 45 5.83 -1.48 7.84
C GLY A 45 6.58 -0.22 7.38
N LEU A 46 6.96 -0.09 6.13
CA LEU A 46 7.75 1.03 5.64
C LEU A 46 6.89 2.29 5.43
N PHE A 47 7.39 3.43 5.90
CA PHE A 47 6.95 4.76 5.52
C PHE A 47 7.85 5.28 4.40
N ALA A 48 7.54 4.87 3.17
CA ALA A 48 8.26 5.26 1.96
C ALA A 48 7.74 6.62 1.46
N SER A 49 8.09 7.68 2.19
CA SER A 49 7.58 9.05 1.97
C SER A 49 8.03 9.67 0.65
N HIS A 50 9.01 9.07 -0.02
CA HIS A 50 9.57 9.60 -1.26
C HIS A 50 9.55 8.56 -2.39
N GLU A 51 8.87 7.41 -2.23
CA GLU A 51 8.86 6.39 -3.28
C GLU A 51 8.10 6.88 -4.52
N CYS A 52 8.79 6.81 -5.65
CA CYS A 52 8.26 7.20 -6.96
C CYS A 52 8.35 6.09 -8.00
N VAL A 53 9.02 4.97 -7.68
CA VAL A 53 9.22 3.86 -8.63
C VAL A 53 8.15 2.81 -8.41
N THR A 54 7.44 2.48 -9.49
CA THR A 54 6.40 1.44 -9.49
C THR A 54 6.79 0.25 -10.36
N ALA A 55 5.95 -0.78 -10.36
CA ALA A 55 6.12 -1.93 -11.25
C ALA A 55 6.02 -1.58 -12.75
N ASN A 56 5.39 -0.45 -13.08
CA ASN A 56 5.31 0.04 -14.47
C ASN A 56 6.68 0.55 -14.93
N SER A 57 7.47 -0.33 -15.54
CA SER A 57 8.81 -0.03 -16.01
C SER A 57 9.00 -0.50 -17.46
N PRO A 58 9.71 0.29 -18.31
CA PRO A 58 10.04 -0.16 -19.67
C PRO A 58 10.87 -1.45 -19.71
N HIS A 59 11.63 -1.73 -18.64
CA HIS A 59 12.40 -2.96 -18.49
C HIS A 59 11.53 -4.21 -18.32
N LEU A 60 10.26 -4.05 -17.93
CA LEU A 60 9.32 -5.17 -17.82
C LEU A 60 9.18 -5.90 -19.17
N TRP A 61 9.10 -5.18 -20.29
CA TRP A 61 9.00 -5.76 -21.63
C TRP A 61 10.17 -6.69 -21.96
N LYS A 62 11.39 -6.30 -21.58
CA LYS A 62 12.61 -7.10 -21.82
C LYS A 62 12.66 -8.35 -20.93
N ASN A 63 12.14 -8.25 -19.71
CA ASN A 63 12.19 -9.33 -18.72
C ASN A 63 10.92 -10.19 -18.71
N LEU A 64 9.87 -9.78 -19.45
CA LEU A 64 8.58 -10.45 -19.45
C LEU A 64 8.68 -11.96 -19.74
N PRO A 65 9.42 -12.44 -20.76
CA PRO A 65 9.54 -13.88 -21.02
C PRO A 65 10.09 -14.65 -19.82
N ASN A 66 11.14 -14.13 -19.17
CA ASN A 66 11.74 -14.77 -18.00
C ASN A 66 10.82 -14.76 -16.78
N MET A 67 10.05 -13.68 -16.60
CA MET A 67 9.09 -13.55 -15.49
C MET A 67 7.88 -14.48 -15.67
N LEU A 68 7.44 -14.65 -16.92
CA LEU A 68 6.27 -15.47 -17.25
C LEU A 68 6.47 -16.97 -16.99
N PHE A 69 7.69 -17.47 -17.15
CA PHE A 69 8.01 -18.89 -17.00
C PHE A 69 8.66 -19.24 -15.66
N ASN A 70 9.02 -18.26 -14.85
CA ASN A 70 9.67 -18.49 -13.56
C ASN A 70 8.64 -18.64 -12.42
N LYS A 71 8.25 -19.87 -12.11
CA LYS A 71 7.31 -20.17 -11.02
C LYS A 71 7.86 -19.86 -9.61
N ASN A 72 9.14 -19.60 -9.48
CA ASN A 72 9.84 -19.33 -8.22
C ASN A 72 10.38 -17.89 -8.16
N GLY A 73 9.89 -17.00 -9.02
CA GLY A 73 10.27 -15.58 -9.05
C GLY A 73 9.46 -14.70 -8.09
N PRO A 74 9.80 -13.41 -8.03
CA PRO A 74 9.07 -12.42 -7.23
C PRO A 74 7.63 -12.18 -7.71
N LEU A 75 7.35 -12.51 -8.97
CA LEU A 75 6.04 -12.44 -9.61
C LEU A 75 5.62 -13.84 -10.07
N VAL A 76 4.47 -14.30 -9.58
CA VAL A 76 3.81 -15.53 -10.01
C VAL A 76 2.48 -15.19 -10.68
N ILE A 77 2.23 -15.79 -11.84
CA ILE A 77 1.05 -15.51 -12.66
C ILE A 77 0.19 -16.76 -12.78
N ASP A 78 -1.07 -16.63 -12.41
CA ASP A 78 -2.10 -17.58 -12.80
C ASP A 78 -2.57 -17.25 -14.22
N TRP A 79 -2.16 -18.06 -15.17
CA TRP A 79 -2.47 -17.86 -16.59
C TRP A 79 -3.95 -17.89 -16.89
N PHE A 80 -4.69 -18.80 -16.27
CA PHE A 80 -6.14 -18.87 -16.46
C PHE A 80 -6.81 -17.58 -15.99
N TYR A 81 -6.38 -17.05 -14.84
CA TYR A 81 -6.87 -15.77 -14.34
C TYR A 81 -6.55 -14.62 -15.29
N VAL A 82 -5.32 -14.51 -15.76
CA VAL A 82 -4.88 -13.43 -16.65
C VAL A 82 -5.61 -13.48 -18.00
N PHE A 83 -5.86 -14.66 -18.55
CA PHE A 83 -6.64 -14.78 -19.79
C PHE A 83 -8.07 -14.26 -19.63
N THR A 84 -8.70 -14.47 -18.47
CA THR A 84 -10.04 -13.93 -18.20
C THR A 84 -10.03 -12.44 -17.85
N HIS A 85 -8.86 -11.86 -17.50
CA HIS A 85 -8.66 -10.45 -17.16
C HIS A 85 -7.72 -9.74 -18.16
N LEU A 86 -7.65 -10.20 -19.37
CA LEU A 86 -6.77 -9.68 -20.43
C LEU A 86 -6.87 -8.16 -20.66
N PRO A 87 -8.06 -7.52 -20.59
CA PRO A 87 -8.17 -6.07 -20.71
C PRO A 87 -7.36 -5.32 -19.64
N TRP A 88 -7.30 -5.82 -18.41
CA TRP A 88 -6.49 -5.24 -17.35
C TRP A 88 -4.99 -5.38 -17.64
N ALA A 89 -4.56 -6.59 -18.02
CA ALA A 89 -3.17 -6.87 -18.34
C ALA A 89 -2.65 -6.00 -19.51
N ILE A 90 -3.45 -5.83 -20.56
CA ILE A 90 -3.11 -4.95 -21.69
C ILE A 90 -2.99 -3.50 -21.22
N ARG A 91 -3.90 -3.00 -20.40
CA ARG A 91 -3.80 -1.64 -19.85
C ARG A 91 -2.56 -1.46 -19.00
N PHE A 92 -2.21 -2.45 -18.16
CA PHE A 92 -1.00 -2.43 -17.35
C PHE A 92 0.26 -2.35 -18.24
N LEU A 93 0.37 -3.22 -19.24
CA LEU A 93 1.50 -3.24 -20.16
C LEU A 93 1.62 -1.92 -20.97
N ARG A 94 0.51 -1.30 -21.36
CA ARG A 94 0.52 0.02 -22.03
C ARG A 94 1.09 1.12 -21.13
N ASN A 95 1.00 0.98 -19.82
CA ASN A 95 1.60 1.91 -18.86
C ASN A 95 3.08 1.60 -18.55
N CYS A 96 3.68 0.55 -19.13
CA CYS A 96 5.09 0.19 -18.99
C CYS A 96 5.99 0.81 -20.07
N THR A 97 5.64 1.96 -20.63
CA THR A 97 6.51 2.75 -21.53
C THR A 97 7.29 3.79 -20.72
N SER A 98 8.44 4.27 -21.23
CA SER A 98 9.26 5.28 -20.54
C SER A 98 8.47 6.54 -20.21
N ALA A 99 7.67 7.06 -21.16
CA ALA A 99 6.86 8.26 -20.95
C ALA A 99 5.78 8.07 -19.88
N ARG A 100 5.11 6.89 -19.86
CA ARG A 100 4.10 6.58 -18.84
C ARG A 100 4.71 6.35 -17.46
N ALA A 101 5.81 5.58 -17.39
CA ALA A 101 6.53 5.35 -16.15
C ALA A 101 7.05 6.65 -15.54
N GLU A 102 7.52 7.58 -16.36
CA GLU A 102 7.93 8.91 -15.92
C GLU A 102 6.74 9.75 -15.43
N HIS A 103 5.62 9.75 -16.15
CA HIS A 103 4.39 10.43 -15.69
C HIS A 103 3.91 9.88 -14.34
N ILE A 104 3.92 8.56 -14.16
CA ILE A 104 3.57 7.90 -12.91
C ILE A 104 4.54 8.34 -11.79
N ALA A 105 5.85 8.28 -12.04
CA ALA A 105 6.87 8.67 -11.07
C ALA A 105 6.74 10.13 -10.64
N LYS A 106 6.50 11.05 -11.58
CA LYS A 106 6.25 12.48 -11.30
C LYS A 106 5.04 12.68 -10.41
N SER A 107 3.93 12.03 -10.77
CA SER A 107 2.66 12.18 -10.03
C SER A 107 2.74 11.60 -8.64
N LEU A 108 3.39 10.44 -8.51
CA LEU A 108 3.54 9.76 -7.24
C LEU A 108 4.50 10.52 -6.32
N SER A 109 5.64 11.00 -6.83
CA SER A 109 6.59 11.82 -6.07
C SER A 109 5.93 13.09 -5.53
N ALA A 110 5.19 13.83 -6.38
CA ALA A 110 4.49 15.04 -5.96
C ALA A 110 3.45 14.79 -4.86
N PHE A 111 2.87 13.59 -4.82
CA PHE A 111 1.91 13.19 -3.80
C PHE A 111 2.59 12.65 -2.54
N SER A 112 3.60 11.78 -2.70
CA SER A 112 4.28 11.11 -1.58
C SER A 112 5.15 12.05 -0.76
N CYS A 113 5.75 13.10 -1.35
CA CYS A 113 6.59 14.06 -0.61
C CYS A 113 5.84 14.81 0.50
N GLN A 114 4.50 14.85 0.45
CA GLN A 114 3.67 15.46 1.50
C GLN A 114 3.17 14.44 2.55
N ALA A 115 3.48 13.14 2.36
CA ALA A 115 2.95 12.09 3.21
C ALA A 115 3.48 12.18 4.65
N GLY A 116 4.75 12.53 4.83
CA GLY A 116 5.36 12.72 6.15
C GLY A 116 4.65 13.80 6.96
N LEU A 117 4.50 15.00 6.38
CA LEU A 117 3.81 16.13 7.01
C LEU A 117 2.35 15.80 7.38
N ALA A 118 1.65 15.04 6.53
CA ALA A 118 0.28 14.62 6.83
C ALA A 118 0.23 13.60 7.98
N TYR A 119 1.26 12.76 8.13
CA TYR A 119 1.37 11.86 9.27
C TYR A 119 1.73 12.60 10.56
N GLU A 120 2.59 13.61 10.52
CA GLU A 120 2.89 14.46 11.68
C GLU A 120 1.61 15.04 12.27
N GLU A 121 0.68 15.56 11.46
CA GLU A 121 -0.61 16.07 11.92
C GLU A 121 -1.49 15.00 12.63
N ILE A 122 -1.36 13.72 12.26
CA ILE A 122 -2.05 12.62 12.95
C ILE A 122 -1.30 12.28 14.25
N PHE A 123 0.04 12.27 14.21
CA PHE A 123 0.87 11.88 15.34
C PHE A 123 0.87 12.91 16.47
N ASP A 124 0.56 14.18 16.17
CA ASP A 124 0.29 15.19 17.18
C ASP A 124 -0.95 14.85 18.04
N ASP A 125 -1.94 14.16 17.45
CA ASP A 125 -3.19 13.78 18.12
C ASP A 125 -3.14 12.34 18.71
N VAL A 126 -2.21 11.51 18.25
CA VAL A 126 -2.19 10.06 18.50
C VAL A 126 -0.80 9.62 18.97
N ASP A 127 -0.70 9.09 20.17
CA ASP A 127 0.56 8.55 20.69
C ASP A 127 0.98 7.27 19.94
N VAL A 128 1.84 7.46 18.95
CA VAL A 128 2.41 6.38 18.12
C VAL A 128 3.95 6.32 18.19
N LEU A 129 4.59 7.17 18.98
CA LEU A 129 6.05 7.31 19.01
C LEU A 129 6.77 5.96 19.24
N ASN A 130 6.23 5.11 20.11
CA ASN A 130 6.79 3.78 20.37
C ASN A 130 6.57 2.78 19.21
N ASN A 131 5.83 3.17 18.17
CA ASN A 131 5.57 2.32 17.00
C ASN A 131 6.38 2.75 15.78
N ILE A 132 6.96 3.95 15.79
CA ILE A 132 7.78 4.48 14.70
C ILE A 132 9.26 4.28 15.04
N VAL A 133 9.98 3.70 14.11
CA VAL A 133 11.43 3.48 14.21
C VAL A 133 12.13 4.27 13.12
N HIS A 134 12.91 5.27 13.51
CA HIS A 134 13.68 6.13 12.60
C HIS A 134 14.98 5.43 12.18
N LYS A 135 14.84 4.35 11.43
CA LYS A 135 15.94 3.64 10.77
C LYS A 135 15.57 3.38 9.32
N GLU A 136 16.48 3.75 8.46
CA GLU A 136 16.30 3.71 7.01
C GLU A 136 16.36 2.27 6.47
N PRO A 137 15.52 1.89 5.51
CA PRO A 137 15.59 0.57 4.90
C PRO A 137 16.84 0.42 4.02
N ILE A 138 17.42 -0.78 4.04
CA ILE A 138 18.56 -1.16 3.23
C ILE A 138 18.09 -2.14 2.16
N PHE A 139 18.25 -1.81 0.89
CA PHE A 139 17.86 -2.69 -0.21
C PHE A 139 19.10 -3.36 -0.82
N LEU A 140 19.20 -4.68 -0.67
CA LEU A 140 20.38 -5.46 -1.01
C LEU A 140 20.29 -6.06 -2.42
N TYR A 141 21.40 -6.03 -3.14
CA TYR A 141 21.57 -6.60 -4.48
C TYR A 141 22.54 -7.79 -4.42
N GLU A 142 22.13 -8.94 -4.93
CA GLU A 142 22.92 -10.19 -4.93
C GLU A 142 24.12 -10.12 -5.87
N SER A 143 24.04 -9.33 -6.95
CA SER A 143 25.08 -9.25 -7.97
C SER A 143 25.19 -7.86 -8.59
N LYS A 144 26.38 -7.54 -9.13
CA LYS A 144 26.65 -6.34 -9.91
C LYS A 144 25.66 -6.19 -11.07
N LYS A 145 25.37 -7.27 -11.80
CA LYS A 145 24.41 -7.29 -12.91
C LYS A 145 23.02 -6.83 -12.46
N LEU A 146 22.50 -7.35 -11.34
CA LEU A 146 21.19 -6.99 -10.83
C LEU A 146 21.15 -5.53 -10.37
N PHE A 147 22.22 -5.03 -9.74
CA PHE A 147 22.35 -3.62 -9.39
C PHE A 147 22.34 -2.71 -10.62
N GLU A 148 23.11 -3.04 -11.66
CA GLU A 148 23.18 -2.28 -12.91
C GLU A 148 21.84 -2.28 -13.66
N GLN A 149 21.07 -3.35 -13.63
CA GLN A 149 19.73 -3.42 -14.21
C GLN A 149 18.74 -2.44 -13.55
N ASN A 150 19.00 -1.99 -12.33
CA ASN A 150 18.15 -1.02 -11.62
C ASN A 150 18.52 0.46 -11.88
N GLN A 151 19.46 0.76 -12.79
CA GLN A 151 19.88 2.15 -13.09
C GLN A 151 18.71 3.05 -13.51
N TYR A 152 17.72 2.50 -14.23
CA TYR A 152 16.53 3.25 -14.58
C TYR A 152 15.75 3.75 -13.34
N ALA A 153 15.58 2.89 -12.34
CA ALA A 153 14.91 3.25 -11.08
C ALA A 153 15.75 4.28 -10.29
N PHE A 154 17.09 4.13 -10.26
CA PHE A 154 17.97 5.11 -9.62
C PHE A 154 17.93 6.47 -10.31
N ASN A 155 17.87 6.50 -11.64
CA ASN A 155 17.76 7.74 -12.40
C ASN A 155 16.41 8.45 -12.15
N LEU A 156 15.31 7.70 -12.05
CA LEU A 156 14.01 8.26 -11.66
C LEU A 156 14.06 8.85 -10.25
N ARG A 157 14.60 8.12 -9.27
CA ARG A 157 14.76 8.62 -7.90
C ARG A 157 15.57 9.90 -7.85
N LYS A 158 16.73 9.94 -8.53
CA LYS A 158 17.54 11.18 -8.64
C LYS A 158 16.77 12.34 -9.26
N LYS A 159 16.01 12.06 -10.34
CA LYS A 159 15.21 13.08 -11.06
C LYS A 159 14.12 13.72 -10.17
N TYR A 160 13.59 12.94 -9.23
CA TYR A 160 12.53 13.38 -8.32
C TYR A 160 13.03 13.58 -6.87
N ASP A 161 14.32 13.89 -6.71
CA ASP A 161 14.97 14.26 -5.45
C ASP A 161 14.87 13.22 -4.33
N VAL A 162 14.63 11.95 -4.68
CA VAL A 162 14.67 10.84 -3.72
C VAL A 162 16.12 10.54 -3.36
N GLN A 163 16.49 10.84 -2.13
CA GLN A 163 17.84 10.68 -1.64
C GLN A 163 18.16 9.22 -1.32
N PHE A 164 19.29 8.72 -1.82
CA PHE A 164 19.78 7.38 -1.49
C PHE A 164 21.31 7.33 -1.50
N VAL A 165 21.87 6.37 -0.77
CA VAL A 165 23.32 6.12 -0.71
C VAL A 165 23.58 4.67 -1.05
N VAL A 166 24.56 4.42 -1.92
CA VAL A 166 25.07 3.07 -2.21
C VAL A 166 26.12 2.73 -1.16
N ILE A 167 25.96 1.57 -0.52
CA ILE A 167 26.88 1.06 0.50
C ILE A 167 27.50 -0.28 0.06
N ASN A 168 28.74 -0.50 0.44
CA ASN A 168 29.49 -1.72 0.12
C ASN A 168 29.25 -2.85 1.15
N LYS A 169 29.89 -4.01 0.93
CA LYS A 169 29.74 -5.20 1.80
C LYS A 169 30.18 -4.94 3.24
N GLU A 170 31.28 -4.23 3.42
CA GLU A 170 31.86 -3.93 4.73
C GLU A 170 30.95 -2.99 5.53
N GLU A 171 30.36 -2.01 4.88
CA GLU A 171 29.40 -1.09 5.48
C GLU A 171 28.10 -1.83 5.88
N ILE A 172 27.58 -2.71 5.01
CA ILE A 172 26.40 -3.53 5.31
C ILE A 172 26.66 -4.42 6.51
N ALA A 173 27.82 -5.12 6.54
CA ALA A 173 28.18 -6.01 7.64
C ALA A 173 28.32 -5.29 9.00
N LYS A 174 28.70 -4.00 8.98
CA LYS A 174 28.76 -3.16 10.21
C LYS A 174 27.36 -2.78 10.68
N ILE A 175 26.43 -2.50 9.75
CA ILE A 175 25.06 -2.07 10.08
C ILE A 175 24.21 -3.27 10.52
N GLU A 176 24.29 -4.39 9.78
CA GLU A 176 23.50 -5.61 10.01
C GLU A 176 24.41 -6.85 10.03
N PRO A 177 25.15 -7.07 11.13
CA PRO A 177 26.17 -8.12 11.20
C PRO A 177 25.62 -9.55 11.18
N SER A 178 24.32 -9.73 11.38
CA SER A 178 23.67 -11.05 11.35
C SER A 178 23.40 -11.56 9.93
N LEU A 179 23.51 -10.70 8.90
CA LEU A 179 23.26 -11.08 7.52
C LEU A 179 24.39 -11.92 6.93
N GLU A 180 24.04 -12.98 6.23
CA GLU A 180 25.03 -13.70 5.41
C GLU A 180 25.56 -12.79 4.28
N PRO A 181 26.89 -12.72 4.04
CA PRO A 181 27.49 -11.81 3.08
C PRO A 181 27.34 -12.28 1.61
N ILE A 182 26.15 -12.74 1.23
CA ILE A 182 25.78 -13.22 -0.11
C ILE A 182 25.27 -12.09 -1.03
N TYR A 183 25.44 -10.85 -0.65
CA TYR A 183 25.10 -9.64 -1.40
C TYR A 183 26.34 -9.03 -2.05
N TYR A 184 26.12 -8.27 -3.13
CA TYR A 184 27.17 -7.50 -3.83
C TYR A 184 27.33 -6.10 -3.21
N ASN A 185 26.21 -5.38 -3.05
CA ASN A 185 26.12 -4.05 -2.43
C ASN A 185 24.70 -3.82 -1.91
N GLY A 186 24.47 -2.66 -1.30
CA GLY A 186 23.16 -2.21 -0.84
C GLY A 186 22.89 -0.75 -1.20
N VAL A 187 21.61 -0.39 -1.13
CA VAL A 187 21.12 0.97 -1.26
C VAL A 187 20.32 1.33 -0.02
N VAL A 188 20.70 2.40 0.66
CA VAL A 188 19.99 2.98 1.79
C VAL A 188 19.09 4.10 1.27
N LEU A 189 17.79 4.02 1.47
CA LEU A 189 16.83 5.07 1.12
C LEU A 189 16.77 6.06 2.28
N LYS A 190 17.20 7.32 2.03
CA LYS A 190 17.33 8.34 3.06
C LYS A 190 16.00 8.99 3.45
N GLY A 191 15.88 9.33 4.74
CA GLY A 191 14.69 10.00 5.26
C GLY A 191 13.46 9.09 5.41
N GLU A 192 13.60 7.80 5.16
CA GLU A 192 12.55 6.83 5.40
C GLU A 192 12.58 6.29 6.85
N SER A 193 11.45 5.79 7.30
CA SER A 193 11.28 5.15 8.60
C SER A 193 10.38 3.93 8.47
N PHE A 194 10.20 3.20 9.56
CA PHE A 194 9.27 2.09 9.54
C PHE A 194 8.48 2.00 10.85
N THR A 195 7.37 1.29 10.79
CA THR A 195 6.63 0.91 11.99
C THR A 195 6.93 -0.54 12.35
N ASN A 196 7.11 -0.78 13.65
CA ASN A 196 7.22 -2.12 14.19
C ASN A 196 5.87 -2.84 14.35
N SER A 197 4.73 -2.16 14.09
CA SER A 197 3.39 -2.75 14.11
C SER A 197 2.39 -1.92 13.28
N PRO A 198 2.20 -2.24 11.99
CA PRO A 198 1.20 -1.55 11.15
C PRO A 198 -0.22 -1.62 11.70
N LEU A 199 -0.57 -2.75 12.36
CA LEU A 199 -1.88 -2.91 12.98
C LEU A 199 -2.08 -1.95 14.14
N GLU A 200 -1.10 -1.85 15.05
CA GLU A 200 -1.21 -0.95 16.21
C GLU A 200 -1.36 0.51 15.80
N ILE A 201 -0.61 0.97 14.78
CA ILE A 201 -0.78 2.33 14.25
C ILE A 201 -2.21 2.55 13.77
N THR A 202 -2.72 1.63 12.95
CA THR A 202 -4.10 1.74 12.44
C THR A 202 -5.11 1.77 13.58
N GLN A 203 -4.94 0.90 14.58
CA GLN A 203 -5.84 0.84 15.74
C GLN A 203 -5.73 2.05 16.65
N LYS A 204 -4.54 2.60 16.86
CA LYS A 204 -4.37 3.83 17.65
C LYS A 204 -5.05 5.04 16.99
N ILE A 205 -4.91 5.21 15.69
CA ILE A 205 -5.62 6.26 14.94
C ILE A 205 -7.14 6.02 15.00
N PHE A 206 -7.58 4.78 14.84
CA PHE A 206 -8.99 4.41 14.97
C PHE A 206 -9.52 4.71 16.38
N ASN A 207 -8.81 4.34 17.43
CA ASN A 207 -9.23 4.58 18.81
C ASN A 207 -9.31 6.09 19.11
N ASN A 208 -8.39 6.89 18.58
CA ASN A 208 -8.46 8.34 18.67
C ASN A 208 -9.71 8.89 17.92
N PHE A 209 -10.01 8.37 16.74
CA PHE A 209 -11.24 8.71 16.02
C PHE A 209 -12.49 8.43 16.86
N ILE A 210 -12.58 7.26 17.51
CA ILE A 210 -13.70 6.90 18.39
C ILE A 210 -13.77 7.83 19.62
N LYS A 211 -12.62 8.09 20.26
CA LYS A 211 -12.53 8.99 21.42
C LYS A 211 -13.01 10.40 21.12
N ASN A 212 -12.90 10.84 19.87
CA ASN A 212 -13.37 12.14 19.38
C ASN A 212 -14.75 12.04 18.71
N ASP A 213 -15.68 11.25 19.26
CA ASP A 213 -17.09 11.08 18.82
C ASP A 213 -17.23 10.56 17.39
N GLY A 214 -16.26 9.82 16.86
CA GLY A 214 -16.42 9.03 15.67
C GLY A 214 -17.25 7.76 15.95
N HIS A 215 -18.01 7.32 14.96
CA HIS A 215 -18.83 6.11 15.09
C HIS A 215 -18.27 4.99 14.19
N PHE A 216 -18.25 3.75 14.71
CA PHE A 216 -17.91 2.57 13.91
C PHE A 216 -19.05 1.56 13.92
N ILE A 217 -19.38 1.07 12.72
CA ILE A 217 -20.39 0.02 12.57
C ILE A 217 -19.74 -1.14 11.82
N LYS A 218 -19.60 -2.26 12.51
CA LYS A 218 -19.06 -3.50 11.94
C LYS A 218 -20.13 -4.20 11.10
N ILE A 219 -20.18 -3.85 9.81
CA ILE A 219 -21.14 -4.41 8.87
C ILE A 219 -20.64 -4.31 7.43
N LYS A 220 -21.09 -5.22 6.58
CA LYS A 220 -20.81 -5.22 5.15
C LYS A 220 -21.78 -4.30 4.41
N ILE A 221 -21.28 -3.25 3.78
CA ILE A 221 -22.07 -2.41 2.89
C ILE A 221 -22.33 -3.15 1.57
N LYS A 222 -23.58 -3.25 1.16
CA LYS A 222 -24.02 -3.91 -0.08
C LYS A 222 -23.92 -2.97 -1.28
N SER A 223 -24.40 -1.74 -1.13
CA SER A 223 -24.46 -0.74 -2.21
C SER A 223 -24.56 0.68 -1.71
N ILE A 224 -24.24 1.61 -2.60
CA ILE A 224 -24.55 3.03 -2.50
C ILE A 224 -25.74 3.27 -3.41
N VAL A 225 -26.73 4.01 -2.95
CA VAL A 225 -27.94 4.33 -3.71
C VAL A 225 -28.15 5.83 -3.68
N GLN A 226 -28.40 6.41 -4.84
CA GLN A 226 -28.87 7.80 -4.96
C GLN A 226 -30.39 7.78 -5.23
N LYS A 227 -31.15 8.49 -4.40
CA LYS A 227 -32.60 8.71 -4.58
C LYS A 227 -32.80 10.22 -4.58
N ASP A 228 -33.27 10.73 -5.68
CA ASP A 228 -33.35 12.19 -5.93
C ASP A 228 -31.95 12.83 -5.73
N ASN A 229 -31.79 13.72 -4.78
CA ASN A 229 -30.53 14.35 -4.44
C ASN A 229 -29.89 13.80 -3.14
N SER A 230 -30.44 12.73 -2.58
CA SER A 230 -29.97 12.12 -1.32
C SER A 230 -29.18 10.86 -1.54
N LEU A 231 -28.14 10.66 -0.73
CA LEU A 231 -27.26 9.47 -0.76
C LEU A 231 -27.62 8.52 0.38
N PHE A 232 -27.72 7.25 0.07
CA PHE A 232 -28.00 6.20 1.05
C PHE A 232 -26.97 5.09 0.96
N LEU A 233 -26.56 4.58 2.13
CA LEU A 233 -25.88 3.29 2.25
C LEU A 233 -26.88 2.19 2.51
N LYS A 234 -26.79 1.11 1.72
CA LYS A 234 -27.62 -0.07 1.89
C LYS A 234 -26.82 -1.21 2.50
N TYR A 235 -27.29 -1.70 3.63
CA TYR A 235 -26.71 -2.85 4.32
C TYR A 235 -27.83 -3.66 5.00
N GLU A 236 -27.72 -4.99 4.96
CA GLU A 236 -28.83 -5.87 5.33
C GLU A 236 -30.12 -5.41 4.64
N GLU A 237 -31.20 -5.19 5.40
CA GLU A 237 -32.48 -4.65 4.92
C GLU A 237 -32.67 -3.16 5.33
N LYS A 238 -31.57 -2.47 5.70
CA LYS A 238 -31.57 -1.07 6.14
C LYS A 238 -30.97 -0.15 5.09
N GLU A 239 -31.48 1.08 5.06
CA GLU A 239 -30.90 2.20 4.34
C GLU A 239 -30.62 3.35 5.31
N GLN A 240 -29.46 3.95 5.20
CA GLN A 240 -29.10 5.10 6.03
C GLN A 240 -28.61 6.25 5.15
N GLN A 241 -29.19 7.43 5.38
CA GLN A 241 -28.89 8.64 4.62
C GLN A 241 -27.62 9.33 5.12
N PHE A 242 -26.85 9.87 4.16
CA PHE A 242 -25.66 10.67 4.38
C PHE A 242 -25.59 11.84 3.42
N ASP A 243 -24.91 12.92 3.82
CA ASP A 243 -24.63 14.05 2.95
C ASP A 243 -23.49 13.70 1.98
N LYS A 244 -22.52 12.91 2.43
CA LYS A 244 -21.31 12.52 1.68
C LYS A 244 -20.90 11.10 2.01
N ILE A 245 -20.31 10.41 1.03
CA ILE A 245 -19.82 9.03 1.17
C ILE A 245 -18.39 8.96 0.65
N VAL A 246 -17.48 8.32 1.40
CA VAL A 246 -16.13 8.01 0.97
C VAL A 246 -15.98 6.50 0.83
N VAL A 247 -15.53 6.03 -0.34
CA VAL A 247 -15.25 4.63 -0.62
C VAL A 247 -13.75 4.38 -0.50
N ALA A 248 -13.35 3.72 0.60
CA ALA A 248 -11.97 3.34 0.94
C ALA A 248 -11.83 1.83 1.19
N ALA A 249 -12.64 1.02 0.49
CA ALA A 249 -12.79 -0.42 0.71
C ALA A 249 -11.72 -1.28 -0.02
N GLY A 250 -10.53 -0.71 -0.28
CA GLY A 250 -9.42 -1.43 -0.91
C GLY A 250 -9.83 -2.03 -2.26
N VAL A 251 -9.52 -3.30 -2.48
CA VAL A 251 -9.82 -4.00 -3.73
C VAL A 251 -11.35 -4.17 -3.98
N TRP A 252 -12.15 -4.06 -2.95
CA TRP A 252 -13.62 -4.17 -3.07
C TRP A 252 -14.29 -2.84 -3.46
N SER A 253 -13.55 -1.74 -3.55
CA SER A 253 -14.08 -0.40 -3.86
C SER A 253 -14.83 -0.34 -5.20
N ASN A 254 -14.35 -1.04 -6.23
CA ASN A 254 -15.01 -1.05 -7.53
C ASN A 254 -16.40 -1.73 -7.49
N MET A 255 -16.65 -2.67 -6.58
CA MET A 255 -17.98 -3.28 -6.40
C MET A 255 -18.99 -2.23 -5.95
N LEU A 256 -18.59 -1.35 -5.04
CA LEU A 256 -19.43 -0.26 -4.55
C LEU A 256 -19.57 0.85 -5.61
N ALA A 257 -18.50 1.22 -6.29
CA ALA A 257 -18.52 2.20 -7.37
C ALA A 257 -19.50 1.83 -8.49
N ARG A 258 -19.56 0.55 -8.86
CA ARG A 258 -20.51 0.04 -9.87
C ARG A 258 -21.98 0.25 -9.49
N THR A 259 -22.31 0.30 -8.20
CA THR A 259 -23.71 0.50 -7.77
C THR A 259 -24.25 1.91 -8.08
N ILE A 260 -23.34 2.86 -8.35
CA ILE A 260 -23.68 4.24 -8.75
C ILE A 260 -23.21 4.57 -10.18
N GLY A 261 -22.85 3.55 -10.97
CA GLY A 261 -22.52 3.68 -12.39
C GLY A 261 -21.06 3.98 -12.72
N ASP A 262 -20.15 4.11 -11.73
CA ASP A 262 -18.72 4.21 -11.97
C ASP A 262 -18.08 2.81 -12.09
N ASN A 263 -17.04 2.70 -12.90
CA ASN A 263 -16.35 1.43 -13.11
C ASN A 263 -14.84 1.67 -13.33
N PHE A 264 -14.04 1.08 -12.46
CA PHE A 264 -12.58 1.21 -12.47
C PHE A 264 -11.91 -0.12 -12.85
N PRO A 265 -10.79 -0.09 -13.57
CA PRO A 265 -9.99 -1.28 -13.86
C PRO A 265 -9.18 -1.69 -12.62
N LEU A 266 -9.86 -1.89 -11.49
CA LEU A 266 -9.27 -2.29 -10.23
C LEU A 266 -9.15 -3.82 -10.16
N ASP A 267 -7.97 -4.32 -9.87
CA ASP A 267 -7.67 -5.72 -9.66
C ASP A 267 -6.82 -5.91 -8.39
N THR A 268 -6.31 -7.09 -8.14
CA THR A 268 -5.50 -7.39 -6.98
C THR A 268 -4.15 -8.00 -7.33
N GLU A 269 -3.13 -7.49 -6.67
CA GLU A 269 -1.85 -8.18 -6.49
C GLU A 269 -1.84 -8.84 -5.12
N ARG A 270 -1.80 -10.17 -5.08
CA ARG A 270 -1.71 -10.90 -3.82
C ARG A 270 -0.30 -10.77 -3.26
N GLY A 271 -0.21 -10.29 -2.04
CA GLY A 271 1.04 -10.18 -1.28
C GLY A 271 1.08 -11.21 -0.17
N TYR A 272 2.28 -11.68 0.15
CA TYR A 272 2.52 -12.70 1.16
C TYR A 272 3.46 -12.20 2.23
N HIS A 273 3.29 -12.68 3.47
CA HIS A 273 4.32 -12.58 4.48
C HIS A 273 4.42 -13.83 5.35
N ILE A 274 5.61 -14.02 5.90
CA ILE A 274 5.90 -14.95 6.98
C ILE A 274 6.46 -14.14 8.15
N VAL A 275 6.03 -14.46 9.36
CA VAL A 275 6.65 -13.94 10.59
C VAL A 275 7.46 -15.05 11.23
N PHE A 276 8.73 -14.76 11.53
CA PHE A 276 9.63 -15.65 12.27
C PHE A 276 9.78 -15.17 13.69
N GLU A 277 9.94 -16.09 14.64
CA GLU A 277 10.36 -15.75 16.01
C GLU A 277 11.69 -14.98 15.98
N ASN A 278 11.79 -13.93 16.78
CA ASN A 278 12.99 -13.09 16.89
C ASN A 278 13.47 -13.00 18.34
N ASN A 279 14.24 -13.98 18.76
CA ASN A 279 14.69 -14.06 20.15
C ASN A 279 15.99 -13.26 20.40
N ASN A 280 16.70 -12.80 19.35
CA ASN A 280 18.07 -12.28 19.44
C ASN A 280 18.26 -10.90 18.78
N ASN A 281 17.22 -10.17 18.47
CA ASN A 281 17.29 -8.87 17.77
C ASN A 281 18.19 -8.91 16.51
N LEU A 282 17.98 -9.93 15.68
CA LEU A 282 18.83 -10.25 14.52
C LEU A 282 18.92 -9.11 13.49
N LEU A 283 17.88 -8.28 13.37
CA LEU A 283 17.87 -7.12 12.49
C LEU A 283 17.50 -5.86 13.27
N THR A 284 18.06 -4.74 12.85
CA THR A 284 17.74 -3.42 13.38
C THR A 284 17.11 -2.49 12.34
N HIS A 285 17.31 -2.77 11.04
CA HIS A 285 16.75 -2.06 9.91
C HIS A 285 15.86 -2.98 9.09
N PRO A 286 14.88 -2.45 8.34
CA PRO A 286 14.25 -3.21 7.28
C PRO A 286 15.25 -3.54 6.18
N VAL A 287 15.39 -4.82 5.84
CA VAL A 287 16.32 -5.31 4.82
C VAL A 287 15.54 -5.84 3.62
N GLY A 288 15.62 -5.14 2.49
CA GLY A 288 15.05 -5.55 1.22
C GLY A 288 15.99 -6.45 0.43
N TRP A 289 15.45 -7.41 -0.34
CA TRP A 289 16.21 -8.29 -1.22
C TRP A 289 15.74 -8.17 -2.66
N ALA A 290 16.56 -7.58 -3.52
CA ALA A 290 16.18 -7.19 -4.88
C ALA A 290 15.72 -8.35 -5.76
N LYS A 291 16.33 -9.55 -5.59
CA LYS A 291 16.02 -10.72 -6.41
C LYS A 291 14.62 -11.26 -6.20
N THR A 292 14.08 -11.18 -4.99
CA THR A 292 12.76 -11.72 -4.64
C THR A 292 11.72 -10.65 -4.31
N GLY A 293 12.14 -9.37 -4.22
CA GLY A 293 11.22 -8.26 -4.02
C GLY A 293 10.48 -8.29 -2.67
N PHE A 294 11.12 -8.80 -1.60
CA PHE A 294 10.58 -8.74 -0.26
C PHE A 294 11.45 -7.90 0.68
N TYR A 295 10.88 -7.51 1.81
CA TYR A 295 11.58 -6.92 2.93
C TYR A 295 11.52 -7.83 4.15
N MET A 296 12.60 -7.94 4.89
CA MET A 296 12.69 -8.50 6.23
C MET A 296 12.69 -7.33 7.22
N THR A 297 11.60 -7.18 7.97
CA THR A 297 11.43 -6.05 8.90
C THR A 297 11.36 -6.54 10.33
N PRO A 298 12.15 -5.97 11.26
CA PRO A 298 12.01 -6.26 12.70
C PRO A 298 10.71 -5.66 13.22
N MET A 299 9.74 -6.53 13.52
CA MET A 299 8.43 -6.17 14.05
C MET A 299 8.31 -6.57 15.52
N LYS A 300 7.31 -6.05 16.24
CA LYS A 300 7.00 -6.46 17.63
C LYS A 300 6.71 -7.95 17.76
N ASP A 301 6.10 -8.55 16.73
CA ASP A 301 5.71 -9.96 16.71
C ASP A 301 6.80 -10.91 16.20
N GLY A 302 7.93 -10.38 15.73
CA GLY A 302 9.04 -11.15 15.18
C GLY A 302 9.71 -10.49 13.98
N ILE A 303 10.46 -11.24 13.17
CA ILE A 303 10.95 -10.76 11.89
C ILE A 303 9.91 -11.09 10.82
N ARG A 304 9.31 -10.06 10.24
CA ARG A 304 8.33 -10.20 9.15
C ARG A 304 9.03 -10.14 7.80
N VAL A 305 8.90 -11.19 7.02
CA VAL A 305 9.36 -11.25 5.63
C VAL A 305 8.16 -11.04 4.72
N ALA A 306 7.99 -9.83 4.22
CA ALA A 306 6.82 -9.41 3.47
C ALA A 306 7.19 -8.91 2.07
N GLY A 307 6.47 -9.36 1.05
CA GLY A 307 6.71 -8.95 -0.33
C GLY A 307 6.03 -9.86 -1.34
N THR A 308 6.68 -10.05 -2.48
CA THR A 308 6.23 -10.88 -3.60
C THR A 308 4.88 -10.46 -4.19
N VAL A 309 4.60 -10.92 -5.39
CA VAL A 309 3.36 -10.65 -6.11
C VAL A 309 2.83 -11.92 -6.74
N GLU A 310 1.56 -12.21 -6.53
CA GLU A 310 0.84 -13.25 -7.28
C GLU A 310 -0.39 -12.62 -7.94
N ILE A 311 -0.55 -12.84 -9.24
CA ILE A 311 -1.72 -12.43 -10.01
C ILE A 311 -2.65 -13.63 -10.15
N ALA A 312 -3.64 -13.74 -9.26
CA ALA A 312 -4.55 -14.90 -9.19
C ALA A 312 -5.95 -14.55 -8.65
N GLY A 313 -6.29 -13.25 -8.61
CA GLY A 313 -7.60 -12.76 -8.15
C GLY A 313 -7.91 -13.02 -6.68
N LEU A 314 -9.18 -12.85 -6.31
CA LEU A 314 -9.61 -12.86 -4.91
C LEU A 314 -9.97 -14.26 -4.37
N LYS A 315 -10.30 -15.21 -5.23
CA LYS A 315 -10.97 -16.47 -4.82
C LYS A 315 -10.03 -17.64 -4.57
N LYS A 316 -8.83 -17.64 -5.15
CA LYS A 316 -7.88 -18.75 -5.00
C LYS A 316 -7.41 -18.88 -3.55
N PRO A 317 -7.14 -20.08 -3.05
CA PRO A 317 -6.49 -20.25 -1.74
C PRO A 317 -5.07 -19.70 -1.73
N MET A 318 -4.50 -19.56 -0.55
CA MET A 318 -3.11 -19.14 -0.34
C MET A 318 -2.14 -20.11 -1.03
N ASN A 319 -1.16 -19.58 -1.76
CA ASN A 319 -0.17 -20.35 -2.49
C ASN A 319 1.00 -20.74 -1.56
N LYS A 320 1.04 -21.98 -1.13
CA LYS A 320 2.08 -22.49 -0.23
C LYS A 320 3.49 -22.50 -0.85
N ASN A 321 3.59 -22.58 -2.18
CA ASN A 321 4.88 -22.51 -2.86
C ASN A 321 5.52 -21.10 -2.73
N MET A 322 4.69 -20.05 -2.74
CA MET A 322 5.16 -18.69 -2.47
C MET A 322 5.74 -18.55 -1.06
N LEU A 323 5.04 -19.07 -0.06
CA LEU A 323 5.52 -19.05 1.32
C LEU A 323 6.82 -19.86 1.47
N SER A 324 6.88 -21.06 0.91
CA SER A 324 8.11 -21.89 0.93
C SER A 324 9.29 -21.18 0.25
N MET A 325 9.07 -20.46 -0.85
CA MET A 325 10.10 -19.69 -1.53
C MET A 325 10.58 -18.52 -0.65
N ILE A 326 9.65 -17.79 -0.02
CA ILE A 326 9.98 -16.70 0.90
C ILE A 326 10.83 -17.24 2.06
N GLU A 327 10.39 -18.31 2.72
CA GLU A 327 11.11 -18.93 3.85
C GLU A 327 12.52 -19.38 3.45
N LYS A 328 12.63 -20.16 2.39
CA LYS A 328 13.94 -20.67 1.91
C LYS A 328 14.90 -19.53 1.59
N THR A 329 14.41 -18.45 0.98
CA THR A 329 15.26 -17.31 0.63
C THR A 329 15.65 -16.52 1.87
N ALA A 330 14.70 -16.24 2.77
CA ALA A 330 14.97 -15.52 4.01
C ALA A 330 16.03 -16.25 4.87
N ARG A 331 15.92 -17.58 5.01
CA ARG A 331 16.89 -18.39 5.75
C ARG A 331 18.30 -18.45 5.10
N LYS A 332 18.41 -18.20 3.79
CA LYS A 332 19.73 -18.04 3.15
C LYS A 332 20.38 -16.71 3.50
N ILE A 333 19.56 -15.65 3.64
CA ILE A 333 20.03 -14.29 3.94
C ILE A 333 20.29 -14.13 5.44
N LEU A 334 19.46 -14.77 6.26
CA LEU A 334 19.50 -14.69 7.72
C LEU A 334 19.30 -16.10 8.32
N PRO A 335 20.36 -16.94 8.38
CA PRO A 335 20.24 -18.34 8.80
C PRO A 335 19.75 -18.54 10.24
N GLN A 336 19.97 -17.54 11.11
CA GLN A 336 19.60 -17.57 12.52
C GLN A 336 18.08 -17.33 12.77
N LEU A 337 17.26 -17.15 11.71
CA LEU A 337 15.81 -17.02 11.83
C LEU A 337 15.20 -18.17 12.65
N GLY A 338 14.39 -17.81 13.63
CA GLY A 338 13.66 -18.75 14.47
C GLY A 338 12.61 -19.57 13.72
N LYS A 339 11.70 -20.18 14.44
CA LYS A 339 10.58 -20.92 13.85
C LYS A 339 9.61 -19.96 13.15
N VAL A 340 8.87 -20.49 12.17
CA VAL A 340 7.73 -19.77 11.57
C VAL A 340 6.63 -19.65 12.61
N LYS A 341 6.25 -18.42 12.92
CA LYS A 341 5.20 -18.08 13.88
C LYS A 341 3.85 -17.94 13.20
N SER A 342 3.81 -17.30 12.02
CA SER A 342 2.58 -17.12 11.25
C SER A 342 2.85 -16.93 9.76
N GLU A 343 1.84 -17.22 8.97
CA GLU A 343 1.78 -17.01 7.53
C GLU A 343 0.55 -16.17 7.19
N TRP A 344 0.66 -15.32 6.19
CA TRP A 344 -0.44 -14.45 5.79
C TRP A 344 -0.41 -14.14 4.28
N MET A 345 -1.58 -13.89 3.74
CA MET A 345 -1.79 -13.41 2.39
C MET A 345 -2.83 -12.30 2.38
N GLY A 346 -2.59 -11.25 1.59
CA GLY A 346 -3.55 -10.16 1.42
C GLY A 346 -3.65 -9.66 -0.01
N PHE A 347 -4.60 -8.77 -0.22
CA PHE A 347 -5.04 -8.30 -1.53
C PHE A 347 -4.69 -6.82 -1.71
N ARG A 348 -3.58 -6.52 -2.40
CA ARG A 348 -3.21 -5.13 -2.75
C ARG A 348 -4.16 -4.63 -3.83
N PRO A 349 -4.85 -3.50 -3.62
CA PRO A 349 -5.72 -2.92 -4.64
C PRO A 349 -4.88 -2.26 -5.72
N THR A 350 -4.85 -2.83 -6.91
CA THR A 350 -3.94 -2.43 -7.99
C THR A 350 -4.69 -1.92 -9.21
N LEU A 351 -4.31 -0.74 -9.68
CA LEU A 351 -4.77 -0.15 -10.93
C LEU A 351 -3.68 -0.30 -12.01
N PRO A 352 -4.03 -0.35 -13.29
CA PRO A 352 -3.06 -0.59 -14.36
C PRO A 352 -1.97 0.47 -14.50
N ASP A 353 -2.23 1.70 -14.03
CA ASP A 353 -1.29 2.82 -14.01
C ASP A 353 -0.56 2.99 -12.68
N SER A 354 -0.74 2.07 -11.73
CA SER A 354 -0.14 2.10 -10.39
C SER A 354 -0.41 3.36 -9.56
N LEU A 355 -1.32 4.23 -9.97
CA LEU A 355 -1.73 5.41 -9.20
C LEU A 355 -3.04 5.15 -8.46
N PRO A 356 -3.22 5.64 -7.22
CA PRO A 356 -4.50 5.51 -6.52
C PRO A 356 -5.60 6.34 -7.19
N VAL A 357 -6.86 5.99 -6.92
CA VAL A 357 -8.03 6.79 -7.28
C VAL A 357 -8.40 7.63 -6.08
N ILE A 358 -8.23 8.95 -6.21
CA ILE A 358 -8.55 9.94 -5.17
C ILE A 358 -9.35 11.06 -5.83
N GLY A 359 -10.60 11.26 -5.41
CA GLY A 359 -11.45 12.32 -5.96
C GLY A 359 -12.93 12.03 -5.89
N GLU A 360 -13.75 12.98 -6.36
CA GLU A 360 -15.20 12.84 -6.41
C GLU A 360 -15.64 11.98 -7.59
N SER A 361 -16.71 11.22 -7.42
CA SER A 361 -17.34 10.42 -8.47
C SER A 361 -17.83 11.30 -9.63
N LYS A 362 -17.65 10.80 -10.85
CA LYS A 362 -18.18 11.44 -12.06
C LYS A 362 -19.69 11.30 -12.20
N LYS A 363 -20.24 10.22 -11.68
CA LYS A 363 -21.64 9.84 -11.87
C LYS A 363 -22.53 10.28 -10.71
N CYS A 364 -21.96 10.38 -9.50
CA CYS A 364 -22.73 10.62 -8.30
C CYS A 364 -22.04 11.68 -7.43
N LYS A 365 -22.61 12.89 -7.38
CA LYS A 365 -22.06 13.97 -6.54
C LYS A 365 -22.02 13.57 -5.07
N ASN A 366 -21.02 14.11 -4.35
CA ASN A 366 -20.78 13.85 -2.93
C ASN A 366 -20.38 12.40 -2.60
N VAL A 367 -20.07 11.58 -3.60
CA VAL A 367 -19.38 10.30 -3.41
C VAL A 367 -17.92 10.47 -3.79
N TYR A 368 -17.01 10.11 -2.89
CA TYR A 368 -15.56 10.26 -3.05
C TYR A 368 -14.88 8.90 -3.01
N TYR A 369 -13.77 8.78 -3.70
CA TYR A 369 -12.96 7.57 -3.78
C TYR A 369 -11.58 7.78 -3.14
N ALA A 370 -11.12 6.79 -2.40
CA ALA A 370 -9.82 6.74 -1.76
C ALA A 370 -9.30 5.29 -1.74
N PHE A 371 -8.87 4.77 -2.90
CA PHE A 371 -8.43 3.38 -3.02
C PHE A 371 -7.37 3.20 -4.12
N GLY A 372 -6.82 1.99 -4.23
CA GLY A 372 -5.89 1.66 -5.32
C GLY A 372 -4.41 1.96 -5.01
N HIS A 373 -4.05 2.06 -3.73
CA HIS A 373 -2.71 2.47 -3.28
C HIS A 373 -1.64 1.36 -3.40
N GLN A 374 -1.97 0.19 -3.96
CA GLN A 374 -1.04 -0.95 -4.11
C GLN A 374 -0.27 -1.27 -2.83
N HIS A 375 1.07 -1.23 -2.89
CA HIS A 375 1.98 -1.45 -1.77
C HIS A 375 2.28 -0.18 -0.95
N LEU A 376 1.82 1.00 -1.40
CA LEU A 376 2.09 2.29 -0.75
C LEU A 376 0.96 2.74 0.20
N GLY A 377 -0.02 1.88 0.48
CA GLY A 377 -1.18 2.24 1.29
C GLY A 377 -0.82 2.78 2.68
N LEU A 378 0.16 2.19 3.37
CA LEU A 378 0.63 2.70 4.65
C LEU A 378 1.24 4.09 4.49
N SER A 379 2.18 4.28 3.56
CA SER A 379 2.87 5.55 3.35
C SER A 379 1.93 6.68 2.96
N LEU A 380 0.93 6.41 2.12
CA LEU A 380 0.06 7.44 1.54
C LEU A 380 -1.26 7.66 2.29
N ALA A 381 -1.51 6.95 3.40
CA ALA A 381 -2.81 6.98 4.05
C ALA A 381 -3.17 8.36 4.63
N ALA A 382 -2.25 8.98 5.34
CA ALA A 382 -2.50 10.28 5.96
C ALA A 382 -2.75 11.37 4.91
N ILE A 383 -1.90 11.46 3.88
CA ILE A 383 -2.07 12.46 2.83
C ILE A 383 -3.37 12.23 2.02
N THR A 384 -3.75 10.97 1.78
CA THR A 384 -5.02 10.63 1.15
C THR A 384 -6.20 11.12 1.98
N GLY A 385 -6.17 10.88 3.30
CA GLY A 385 -7.22 11.37 4.22
C GLY A 385 -7.33 12.89 4.21
N LYS A 386 -6.21 13.60 4.24
CA LYS A 386 -6.15 15.07 4.19
C LYS A 386 -6.69 15.62 2.87
N VAL A 387 -6.33 15.00 1.74
CA VAL A 387 -6.85 15.40 0.42
C VAL A 387 -8.36 15.16 0.32
N ILE A 388 -8.87 14.02 0.75
CA ILE A 388 -10.31 13.74 0.77
C ILE A 388 -11.06 14.76 1.66
N GLN A 389 -10.52 15.11 2.82
CA GLN A 389 -11.07 16.15 3.68
C GLN A 389 -11.14 17.50 2.94
N SER A 390 -10.06 17.93 2.28
CA SER A 390 -10.03 19.18 1.51
C SER A 390 -11.05 19.18 0.38
N LEU A 391 -11.18 18.08 -0.37
CA LEU A 391 -12.18 17.94 -1.45
C LEU A 391 -13.62 18.03 -0.92
N ILE A 392 -13.90 17.37 0.20
CA ILE A 392 -15.22 17.40 0.87
C ILE A 392 -15.56 18.81 1.31
N GLU A 393 -14.61 19.58 1.79
CA GLU A 393 -14.77 20.98 2.21
C GLU A 393 -14.65 22.00 1.06
N LYS A 394 -14.38 21.53 -0.16
CA LYS A 394 -14.14 22.38 -1.34
C LYS A 394 -13.00 23.38 -1.13
N LYS A 395 -11.97 22.95 -0.38
CA LYS A 395 -10.74 23.70 -0.15
C LYS A 395 -9.68 23.30 -1.20
N ASN A 396 -8.68 24.16 -1.39
CA ASN A 396 -7.52 23.81 -2.19
C ASN A 396 -6.73 22.66 -1.52
N THR A 397 -6.39 21.65 -2.29
CA THR A 397 -5.60 20.50 -1.81
C THR A 397 -4.12 20.84 -1.62
N ASN A 398 -3.65 21.98 -2.15
CA ASN A 398 -2.24 22.39 -2.22
C ASN A 398 -1.31 21.37 -2.88
N ILE A 399 -1.86 20.34 -3.47
CA ILE A 399 -1.16 19.26 -4.19
C ILE A 399 -1.89 19.02 -5.50
N ASN A 400 -1.14 18.86 -6.59
CA ASN A 400 -1.75 18.46 -7.87
C ASN A 400 -2.15 16.98 -7.80
N ILE A 401 -3.45 16.72 -7.85
CA ILE A 401 -4.06 15.39 -7.84
C ILE A 401 -4.68 14.98 -9.18
N ASP A 402 -4.44 15.73 -10.25
CA ASP A 402 -5.07 15.47 -11.56
C ASP A 402 -4.80 14.06 -12.06
N ALA A 403 -3.59 13.55 -11.87
CA ALA A 403 -3.22 12.19 -12.23
C ALA A 403 -3.88 11.11 -11.36
N LEU A 404 -4.45 11.48 -10.20
CA LEU A 404 -5.13 10.58 -9.26
C LEU A 404 -6.66 10.60 -9.45
N ASN A 405 -7.13 11.52 -10.28
CA ASN A 405 -8.56 11.78 -10.48
C ASN A 405 -9.30 10.54 -11.02
N PRO A 406 -10.50 10.21 -10.51
CA PRO A 406 -11.36 9.15 -11.03
C PRO A 406 -11.66 9.23 -12.54
N TYR A 407 -11.59 10.42 -13.12
CA TYR A 407 -11.94 10.68 -14.53
C TYR A 407 -10.89 10.22 -15.54
N ARG A 408 -9.72 9.75 -15.10
CA ARG A 408 -8.64 9.27 -15.99
C ARG A 408 -8.90 7.90 -16.62
N PHE A 409 -9.98 7.22 -16.23
CA PHE A 409 -10.42 5.93 -16.76
C PHE A 409 -11.69 6.01 -17.62
#